data_bf724bb22f4b9e19bb51079215873be2
#
_entry.id   bf724bb22f4b9e19bb51079215873be2
#
_cell.length_a   1.000
_cell.length_b   1.000
_cell.length_c   1.000
_cell.angle_alpha   90.00
_cell.angle_beta   90.00
_cell.angle_gamma   90.00
#
_symmetry.space_group_name_H-M   'P 1'
#
loop_
_entity.id
_entity.type
_entity.pdbx_description
1 polymer ?
#
loop_
_entity_poly.entity_id
_entity_poly.type
_entity_poly.pdbx_seq_one_letter_code
_entity_poly.pdbx_strand_id
1 'polypeptide(L)'
;MPNKRSGGFVFGGNIAPIFFNTLEDSGALPLEMDVSALSTGMLIDLYPYRGEICEAHSQRPVTSFSLKTDVLLDEVRAGGRIPLIIGRSLTARARQSLNLAPSDVFRRPKAPAPSAAGFTLAQKIVGRACGVAGIRPGQYCEPRVTTVGSQDTTGGMTRDELTDLACLNFSADLVMQSFCHTSAYPKPVDVKLHETLPEFISRRNGVALKPGDGIIHSWLNRMLIPDTVGTGADSHTRFPLGISFPGGSGLVAFAAATGIMPLDMPESVLVRFTGEMQQGITLRDLVHAIPLYARKQGLLTVEKKNKINIFSGRILEIEGLGMLKAEQAFELADASVSYTHLRAHETL
;
A
#
# COMPACT_ATOMS: atom_id res chain seq x y z
N MET A 1 16.53 -1.78 -2.76
CA MET A 1 17.22 -2.15 -1.49
C MET A 1 18.49 -2.93 -1.83
N PRO A 2 19.67 -2.50 -1.37
CA PRO A 2 20.94 -3.21 -1.68
C PRO A 2 20.96 -4.64 -1.14
N ASN A 3 20.30 -4.88 -0.01
CA ASN A 3 20.27 -6.17 0.69
C ASN A 3 18.92 -6.88 0.55
N LYS A 4 18.27 -6.73 -0.60
CA LYS A 4 16.99 -7.40 -0.88
C LYS A 4 17.12 -8.90 -0.58
N ARG A 5 16.17 -9.43 0.19
CA ARG A 5 16.11 -10.84 0.65
C ARG A 5 17.27 -11.33 1.52
N SER A 6 18.21 -10.46 1.86
CA SER A 6 19.33 -10.79 2.75
C SER A 6 19.13 -10.25 4.17
N GLY A 7 17.97 -9.69 4.45
CA GLY A 7 17.64 -9.05 5.71
C GLY A 7 18.10 -7.59 5.77
N GLY A 8 17.86 -6.98 6.90
CA GLY A 8 18.21 -5.59 7.21
C GLY A 8 17.25 -5.01 8.21
N PHE A 9 17.66 -3.93 8.88
CA PHE A 9 16.85 -3.25 9.87
C PHE A 9 16.73 -1.78 9.48
N VAL A 10 15.54 -1.22 9.65
CA VAL A 10 15.29 0.20 9.48
C VAL A 10 14.56 0.71 10.72
N PHE A 11 15.20 1.65 11.41
CA PHE A 11 14.66 2.27 12.60
C PHE A 11 14.15 3.66 12.28
N GLY A 12 12.98 4.04 12.80
CA GLY A 12 12.42 5.37 12.63
C GLY A 12 11.34 5.68 13.65
N GLY A 13 11.15 6.96 13.97
CA GLY A 13 10.03 7.40 14.82
C GLY A 13 8.69 7.12 14.14
N ASN A 14 8.64 7.35 12.83
CA ASN A 14 7.55 6.97 11.93
C ASN A 14 8.15 6.63 10.57
N ILE A 15 7.71 5.56 9.97
CA ILE A 15 8.12 5.13 8.63
C ILE A 15 6.94 5.35 7.68
N ALA A 16 7.19 6.03 6.57
CA ALA A 16 6.15 6.26 5.57
C ALA A 16 5.53 4.94 5.09
N PRO A 17 4.20 4.82 4.96
CA PRO A 17 3.55 3.53 4.68
C PRO A 17 4.07 2.82 3.43
N ILE A 18 4.32 3.55 2.33
CA ILE A 18 4.87 2.95 1.10
C ILE A 18 6.29 2.43 1.34
N PHE A 19 7.11 3.18 2.08
CA PHE A 19 8.46 2.73 2.40
C PHE A 19 8.44 1.55 3.37
N PHE A 20 7.53 1.56 4.36
CA PHE A 20 7.30 0.41 5.25
C PHE A 20 6.98 -0.85 4.43
N ASN A 21 6.02 -0.77 3.51
CA ASN A 21 5.66 -1.87 2.62
C ASN A 21 6.83 -2.33 1.74
N THR A 22 7.64 -1.40 1.24
CA THR A 22 8.84 -1.73 0.45
C THR A 22 9.87 -2.51 1.28
N LEU A 23 9.98 -2.19 2.57
CA LEU A 23 10.84 -2.93 3.50
C LEU A 23 10.34 -4.36 3.72
N GLU A 24 9.03 -4.53 3.95
CA GLU A 24 8.38 -5.84 4.04
C GLU A 24 8.63 -6.68 2.77
N ASP A 25 8.41 -6.09 1.59
CA ASP A 25 8.66 -6.77 0.31
C ASP A 25 10.13 -7.18 0.13
N SER A 26 11.06 -6.40 0.65
CA SER A 26 12.50 -6.66 0.54
C SER A 26 13.06 -7.61 1.61
N GLY A 27 12.24 -8.04 2.56
CA GLY A 27 12.67 -8.88 3.69
C GLY A 27 13.47 -8.14 4.76
N ALA A 28 13.41 -6.80 4.78
CA ALA A 28 13.94 -6.01 5.88
C ALA A 28 12.90 -5.89 7.01
N LEU A 29 13.36 -5.66 8.24
CA LEU A 29 12.52 -5.44 9.40
C LEU A 29 12.37 -3.93 9.68
N PRO A 30 11.21 -3.33 9.38
CA PRO A 30 10.92 -1.95 9.75
C PRO A 30 10.48 -1.87 11.21
N LEU A 31 11.10 -0.99 11.99
CA LEU A 31 10.80 -0.78 13.41
C LEU A 31 10.48 0.69 13.67
N GLU A 32 9.23 0.98 14.01
CA GLU A 32 8.80 2.30 14.46
C GLU A 32 9.02 2.41 15.98
N MET A 33 9.92 3.32 16.39
CA MET A 33 10.30 3.48 17.78
C MET A 33 10.98 4.83 18.02
N ASP A 34 11.20 5.21 19.28
CA ASP A 34 12.06 6.35 19.60
C ASP A 34 13.53 6.01 19.28
N VAL A 35 14.07 6.75 18.32
CA VAL A 35 15.46 6.62 17.87
C VAL A 35 16.42 7.63 18.50
N SER A 36 15.94 8.49 19.41
CA SER A 36 16.74 9.59 20.01
C SER A 36 17.93 9.10 20.82
N ALA A 37 17.86 7.89 21.37
CA ALA A 37 18.92 7.24 22.12
C ALA A 37 19.96 6.49 21.28
N LEU A 38 19.74 6.39 19.96
CA LEU A 38 20.65 5.73 19.02
C LEU A 38 21.61 6.74 18.40
N SER A 39 22.86 6.34 18.22
CA SER A 39 23.89 7.13 17.55
C SER A 39 24.64 6.32 16.51
N THR A 40 25.20 7.03 15.51
CA THR A 40 26.01 6.40 14.47
C THR A 40 27.24 5.72 15.08
N GLY A 41 27.47 4.46 14.70
CA GLY A 41 28.57 3.63 15.21
C GLY A 41 28.27 2.90 16.51
N MET A 42 27.11 3.09 17.14
CA MET A 42 26.69 2.36 18.31
C MET A 42 26.48 0.89 17.97
N LEU A 43 27.08 -0.02 18.74
CA LEU A 43 26.83 -1.46 18.63
C LEU A 43 25.65 -1.84 19.49
N ILE A 44 24.67 -2.48 18.89
CA ILE A 44 23.40 -2.83 19.56
C ILE A 44 23.04 -4.30 19.33
N ASP A 45 22.42 -4.91 20.32
CA ASP A 45 21.71 -6.18 20.21
C ASP A 45 20.22 -5.92 20.08
N LEU A 46 19.61 -6.50 19.06
CA LEU A 46 18.17 -6.41 18.79
C LEU A 46 17.48 -7.72 19.20
N TYR A 47 16.49 -7.61 20.07
CA TYR A 47 15.66 -8.71 20.53
C TYR A 47 14.23 -8.60 19.98
N PRO A 48 13.96 -9.04 18.74
CA PRO A 48 12.69 -8.76 18.07
C PRO A 48 11.47 -9.38 18.76
N TYR A 49 11.65 -10.52 19.46
CA TYR A 49 10.57 -11.15 20.21
C TYR A 49 10.27 -10.49 21.55
N ARG A 50 11.22 -9.74 22.10
CA ARG A 50 11.05 -8.98 23.35
C ARG A 50 10.63 -7.54 23.09
N GLY A 51 10.84 -7.04 21.86
CA GLY A 51 10.65 -5.63 21.54
C GLY A 51 11.68 -4.73 22.18
N GLU A 52 12.93 -5.19 22.31
CA GLU A 52 13.99 -4.50 23.04
C GLU A 52 15.23 -4.32 22.18
N ILE A 53 15.91 -3.18 22.37
CA ILE A 53 17.27 -2.91 21.88
C ILE A 53 18.16 -2.64 23.08
N CYS A 54 19.27 -3.36 23.16
CA CYS A 54 20.27 -3.20 24.20
C CYS A 54 21.62 -2.78 23.58
N GLU A 55 22.46 -2.11 24.38
CA GLU A 55 23.86 -1.91 24.05
C GLU A 55 24.60 -3.25 24.05
N ALA A 56 25.32 -3.60 22.98
CA ALA A 56 25.85 -4.95 22.77
C ALA A 56 26.76 -5.46 23.88
N HIS A 57 27.63 -4.61 24.42
CA HIS A 57 28.61 -5.04 25.43
C HIS A 57 28.04 -5.04 26.86
N SER A 58 27.25 -4.03 27.21
CA SER A 58 26.76 -3.86 28.58
C SER A 58 25.40 -4.52 28.82
N GLN A 59 24.70 -4.90 27.76
CA GLN A 59 23.31 -5.38 27.76
C GLN A 59 22.34 -4.38 28.42
N ARG A 60 22.74 -3.12 28.54
CA ARG A 60 21.87 -2.07 29.07
C ARG A 60 20.76 -1.77 28.06
N PRO A 61 19.50 -1.75 28.49
CA PRO A 61 18.39 -1.35 27.61
C PRO A 61 18.58 0.09 27.08
N VAL A 62 18.47 0.26 25.78
CA VAL A 62 18.56 1.55 25.08
C VAL A 62 17.18 2.08 24.76
N THR A 63 16.33 1.25 24.17
CA THR A 63 14.97 1.60 23.81
C THR A 63 14.12 0.33 23.61
N SER A 64 12.81 0.51 23.53
CA SER A 64 11.86 -0.57 23.27
C SER A 64 10.98 -0.24 22.07
N PHE A 65 10.38 -1.26 21.47
CA PHE A 65 9.46 -1.13 20.35
C PHE A 65 8.36 -2.18 20.42
N SER A 66 7.27 -1.93 19.69
CA SER A 66 6.24 -2.92 19.39
C SER A 66 6.15 -3.14 17.90
N LEU A 67 6.15 -4.39 17.47
CA LEU A 67 5.87 -4.72 16.08
C LEU A 67 4.42 -4.37 15.75
N LYS A 68 4.17 -3.83 14.56
CA LYS A 68 2.79 -3.62 14.07
C LYS A 68 2.03 -4.95 13.98
N THR A 69 2.75 -6.01 13.60
CA THR A 69 2.24 -7.37 13.58
C THR A 69 3.41 -8.34 13.71
N ASP A 70 3.18 -9.48 14.36
CA ASP A 70 4.17 -10.55 14.48
C ASP A 70 4.48 -11.22 13.13
N VAL A 71 3.65 -11.01 12.12
CA VAL A 71 3.85 -11.51 10.75
C VAL A 71 5.14 -10.98 10.14
N LEU A 72 5.57 -9.77 10.51
CA LEU A 72 6.84 -9.18 10.06
C LEU A 72 8.05 -10.10 10.30
N LEU A 73 8.04 -10.86 11.39
CA LEU A 73 9.12 -11.80 11.68
C LEU A 73 9.13 -13.00 10.72
N ASP A 74 7.97 -13.43 10.27
CA ASP A 74 7.87 -14.49 9.26
C ASP A 74 8.27 -13.96 7.87
N GLU A 75 7.96 -12.70 7.56
CA GLU A 75 8.40 -12.03 6.32
C GLU A 75 9.93 -11.93 6.24
N VAL A 76 10.57 -11.48 7.31
CA VAL A 76 12.06 -11.45 7.37
C VAL A 76 12.64 -12.84 7.17
N ARG A 77 12.09 -13.88 7.82
CA ARG A 77 12.55 -15.26 7.68
C ARG A 77 12.37 -15.81 6.27
N ALA A 78 11.28 -15.44 5.62
CA ALA A 78 10.99 -15.86 4.25
C ALA A 78 11.82 -15.10 3.20
N GLY A 79 12.49 -14.01 3.60
CA GLY A 79 13.20 -13.11 2.69
C GLY A 79 12.27 -12.08 2.01
N GLY A 80 11.12 -11.82 2.61
CA GLY A 80 10.15 -10.82 2.19
C GLY A 80 8.70 -11.30 2.24
N ARG A 81 7.78 -10.36 2.14
CA ARG A 81 6.33 -10.60 2.18
C ARG A 81 5.87 -11.54 1.04
N ILE A 82 6.35 -11.32 -0.18
CA ILE A 82 5.94 -12.13 -1.33
C ILE A 82 6.36 -13.60 -1.20
N PRO A 83 7.63 -13.94 -0.87
CA PRO A 83 8.01 -15.32 -0.56
C PRO A 83 7.17 -15.95 0.55
N LEU A 84 6.83 -15.19 1.60
CA LEU A 84 5.98 -15.68 2.68
C LEU A 84 4.57 -16.04 2.18
N ILE A 85 3.94 -15.17 1.40
CA ILE A 85 2.60 -15.41 0.82
C ILE A 85 2.61 -16.66 -0.04
N ILE A 86 3.59 -16.79 -0.94
CA ILE A 86 3.74 -17.98 -1.79
C ILE A 86 3.93 -19.24 -0.94
N GLY A 87 4.84 -19.19 0.04
CA GLY A 87 5.13 -20.33 0.92
C GLY A 87 3.91 -20.76 1.72
N ARG A 88 3.13 -19.82 2.27
CA ARG A 88 1.86 -20.11 2.97
C ARG A 88 0.86 -20.78 2.06
N SER A 89 0.65 -20.25 0.86
CA SER A 89 -0.30 -20.77 -0.12
C SER A 89 0.08 -22.21 -0.55
N LEU A 90 1.34 -22.44 -0.89
CA LEU A 90 1.84 -23.76 -1.25
C LEU A 90 1.70 -24.76 -0.09
N THR A 91 2.06 -24.36 1.13
CA THR A 91 1.91 -25.20 2.33
C THR A 91 0.45 -25.57 2.58
N ALA A 92 -0.45 -24.59 2.47
CA ALA A 92 -1.88 -24.84 2.67
C ALA A 92 -2.43 -25.85 1.63
N ARG A 93 -2.09 -25.65 0.35
CA ARG A 93 -2.51 -26.59 -0.73
C ARG A 93 -1.96 -28.00 -0.54
N ALA A 94 -0.67 -28.12 -0.20
CA ALA A 94 -0.03 -29.41 0.03
C ALA A 94 -0.69 -30.14 1.21
N ARG A 95 -0.92 -29.45 2.34
CA ARG A 95 -1.59 -30.04 3.51
C ARG A 95 -3.03 -30.44 3.20
N GLN A 96 -3.77 -29.62 2.46
CA GLN A 96 -5.12 -29.96 2.01
C GLN A 96 -5.13 -31.20 1.14
N SER A 97 -4.23 -31.33 0.16
CA SER A 97 -4.11 -32.50 -0.72
C SER A 97 -3.72 -33.77 0.05
N LEU A 98 -3.03 -33.62 1.16
CA LEU A 98 -2.62 -34.73 2.05
C LEU A 98 -3.62 -34.97 3.19
N ASN A 99 -4.77 -34.29 3.22
CA ASN A 99 -5.76 -34.34 4.30
C ASN A 99 -5.16 -34.05 5.70
N LEU A 100 -4.14 -33.17 5.76
CA LEU A 100 -3.52 -32.73 7.01
C LEU A 100 -4.19 -31.47 7.54
N ALA A 101 -4.20 -31.29 8.86
CA ALA A 101 -4.67 -30.05 9.51
C ALA A 101 -3.91 -28.82 9.00
N PRO A 102 -4.50 -27.62 8.98
CA PRO A 102 -3.80 -26.39 8.65
C PRO A 102 -2.49 -26.23 9.45
N SER A 103 -1.50 -25.57 8.85
CA SER A 103 -0.21 -25.32 9.52
C SER A 103 -0.37 -24.19 10.55
N ASP A 104 0.24 -24.37 11.71
CA ASP A 104 0.37 -23.40 12.82
C ASP A 104 1.75 -22.70 12.85
N VAL A 105 2.64 -23.09 11.94
CA VAL A 105 4.01 -22.55 11.87
C VAL A 105 4.03 -21.06 11.52
N PHE A 106 3.07 -20.62 10.69
CA PHE A 106 2.99 -19.23 10.26
C PHE A 106 2.16 -18.39 11.20
N ARG A 107 2.69 -17.25 11.59
CA ARG A 107 1.96 -16.25 12.37
C ARG A 107 0.83 -15.66 11.53
N ARG A 108 -0.29 -15.38 12.19
CA ARG A 108 -1.45 -14.73 11.58
C ARG A 108 -1.90 -13.59 12.48
N PRO A 109 -2.38 -12.47 11.91
CA PRO A 109 -3.07 -11.45 12.71
C PRO A 109 -4.23 -12.08 13.48
N LYS A 110 -4.52 -11.53 14.65
CA LYS A 110 -5.72 -11.95 15.40
C LYS A 110 -6.97 -11.61 14.58
N ALA A 111 -7.83 -12.58 14.39
CA ALA A 111 -9.10 -12.32 13.75
C ALA A 111 -9.90 -11.29 14.57
N PRO A 112 -10.55 -10.31 13.91
CA PRO A 112 -11.40 -9.35 14.61
C PRO A 112 -12.57 -10.05 15.28
N ALA A 113 -13.07 -9.47 16.39
CA ALA A 113 -14.25 -9.99 17.07
C ALA A 113 -15.47 -10.03 16.12
N PRO A 114 -16.34 -11.04 16.22
CA PRO A 114 -17.57 -11.09 15.46
C PRO A 114 -18.42 -9.83 15.72
N SER A 115 -19.01 -9.27 14.66
CA SER A 115 -19.86 -8.10 14.76
C SER A 115 -21.13 -8.29 13.92
N ALA A 116 -22.27 -7.98 14.52
CA ALA A 116 -23.59 -7.98 13.84
C ALA A 116 -23.83 -6.68 13.04
N ALA A 117 -22.95 -5.67 13.15
CA ALA A 117 -23.09 -4.43 12.40
C ALA A 117 -23.03 -4.67 10.88
N GLY A 118 -23.74 -3.86 10.11
CA GLY A 118 -23.64 -3.86 8.64
C GLY A 118 -22.21 -3.62 8.16
N PHE A 119 -21.93 -3.99 6.92
CA PHE A 119 -20.65 -3.68 6.27
C PHE A 119 -20.69 -2.29 5.63
N THR A 120 -19.58 -1.56 5.70
CA THR A 120 -19.41 -0.32 4.93
C THR A 120 -19.29 -0.62 3.43
N LEU A 121 -19.33 0.41 2.58
CA LEU A 121 -19.17 0.21 1.14
C LEU A 121 -17.80 -0.39 0.81
N ALA A 122 -16.74 0.11 1.41
CA ALA A 122 -15.39 -0.41 1.25
C ALA A 122 -15.30 -1.90 1.63
N GLN A 123 -15.88 -2.27 2.78
CA GLN A 123 -15.91 -3.66 3.25
C GLN A 123 -16.67 -4.59 2.30
N LYS A 124 -17.76 -4.10 1.68
CA LYS A 124 -18.54 -4.84 0.68
C LYS A 124 -17.78 -5.01 -0.63
N ILE A 125 -17.10 -3.96 -1.12
CA ILE A 125 -16.31 -4.02 -2.37
C ILE A 125 -15.18 -5.04 -2.21
N VAL A 126 -14.41 -4.95 -1.13
CA VAL A 126 -13.34 -5.92 -0.85
C VAL A 126 -13.91 -7.32 -0.63
N GLY A 127 -15.04 -7.43 0.07
CA GLY A 127 -15.74 -8.71 0.27
C GLY A 127 -16.14 -9.36 -1.06
N ARG A 128 -16.74 -8.59 -1.97
CA ARG A 128 -17.10 -9.08 -3.31
C ARG A 128 -15.86 -9.57 -4.05
N ALA A 129 -14.76 -8.83 -4.00
CA ALA A 129 -13.50 -9.23 -4.62
C ALA A 129 -12.89 -10.50 -3.99
N CYS A 130 -13.29 -10.86 -2.77
CA CYS A 130 -12.93 -12.10 -2.08
C CYS A 130 -14.00 -13.20 -2.20
N GLY A 131 -15.12 -12.97 -2.91
CA GLY A 131 -16.22 -13.92 -3.03
C GLY A 131 -17.08 -14.05 -1.76
N VAL A 132 -17.08 -13.04 -0.87
CA VAL A 132 -17.87 -13.01 0.38
C VAL A 132 -18.65 -11.69 0.51
N ALA A 133 -19.61 -11.64 1.44
CA ALA A 133 -20.48 -10.48 1.61
C ALA A 133 -19.76 -9.21 2.11
N GLY A 134 -18.66 -9.35 2.83
CA GLY A 134 -17.85 -8.25 3.34
C GLY A 134 -16.68 -8.75 4.17
N ILE A 135 -15.67 -7.89 4.31
CA ILE A 135 -14.45 -8.15 5.10
C ILE A 135 -14.36 -7.11 6.22
N ARG A 136 -14.13 -7.55 7.44
CA ARG A 136 -13.99 -6.65 8.60
C ARG A 136 -12.56 -6.10 8.70
N PRO A 137 -12.38 -4.88 9.25
CA PRO A 137 -11.05 -4.34 9.54
C PRO A 137 -10.21 -5.30 10.39
N GLY A 138 -8.93 -5.44 10.07
CA GLY A 138 -8.01 -6.38 10.71
C GLY A 138 -8.12 -7.83 10.25
N GLN A 139 -9.08 -8.15 9.38
CA GLN A 139 -9.18 -9.48 8.77
C GLN A 139 -8.24 -9.58 7.57
N TYR A 140 -7.39 -10.61 7.54
CA TYR A 140 -6.59 -10.94 6.36
C TYR A 140 -7.50 -11.38 5.21
N CYS A 141 -7.24 -10.89 4.01
CA CYS A 141 -7.96 -11.23 2.79
C CYS A 141 -7.09 -11.13 1.55
N GLU A 142 -7.54 -11.75 0.49
CA GLU A 142 -6.87 -11.79 -0.82
C GLU A 142 -7.85 -11.37 -1.91
N PRO A 143 -8.25 -10.08 -1.98
CA PRO A 143 -9.18 -9.63 -3.00
C PRO A 143 -8.61 -9.77 -4.41
N ARG A 144 -9.48 -10.15 -5.35
CA ARG A 144 -9.17 -10.07 -6.76
C ARG A 144 -8.93 -8.61 -7.16
N VAL A 145 -7.84 -8.38 -7.89
CA VAL A 145 -7.46 -7.08 -8.43
C VAL A 145 -7.73 -7.04 -9.92
N THR A 146 -8.48 -6.05 -10.36
CA THR A 146 -8.80 -5.85 -11.79
C THR A 146 -7.85 -4.89 -12.46
N THR A 147 -7.34 -3.91 -11.73
CA THR A 147 -6.57 -2.79 -12.31
C THR A 147 -5.27 -2.60 -11.54
N VAL A 148 -4.15 -2.62 -12.27
CA VAL A 148 -2.80 -2.43 -11.71
C VAL A 148 -2.08 -1.32 -12.46
N GLY A 149 -1.60 -0.32 -11.72
CA GLY A 149 -0.82 0.79 -12.24
C GLY A 149 0.67 0.67 -11.89
N SER A 150 1.53 0.77 -12.87
CA SER A 150 2.98 0.91 -12.68
C SER A 150 3.47 2.18 -13.37
N GLN A 151 4.35 2.92 -12.73
CA GLN A 151 4.90 4.15 -13.27
C GLN A 151 6.43 4.06 -13.37
N ASP A 152 7.05 4.96 -14.12
CA ASP A 152 8.45 4.91 -14.49
C ASP A 152 9.44 4.89 -13.33
N THR A 153 9.19 5.62 -12.23
CA THR A 153 10.11 5.65 -11.09
C THR A 153 10.15 4.34 -10.31
N THR A 154 9.12 3.50 -10.44
CA THR A 154 9.03 2.17 -9.82
C THR A 154 9.05 1.02 -10.84
N GLY A 155 8.86 1.33 -12.13
CA GLY A 155 8.71 0.34 -13.19
C GLY A 155 9.87 -0.62 -13.35
N GLY A 156 11.11 -0.14 -13.16
CA GLY A 156 12.28 -0.99 -13.15
C GLY A 156 12.25 -2.03 -12.03
N MET A 157 11.89 -1.62 -10.81
CA MET A 157 11.75 -2.53 -9.67
C MET A 157 10.59 -3.50 -9.89
N THR A 158 9.45 -3.03 -10.38
CA THR A 158 8.29 -3.88 -10.69
C THR A 158 8.65 -4.94 -11.75
N ARG A 159 9.42 -4.56 -12.78
CA ARG A 159 9.94 -5.51 -13.79
C ARG A 159 10.80 -6.59 -13.16
N ASP A 160 11.72 -6.21 -12.27
CA ASP A 160 12.62 -7.14 -11.62
C ASP A 160 11.85 -8.11 -10.73
N GLU A 161 10.83 -7.62 -9.98
CA GLU A 161 9.95 -8.48 -9.20
C GLU A 161 9.11 -9.43 -10.08
N LEU A 162 8.59 -8.95 -11.22
CA LEU A 162 7.86 -9.78 -12.17
C LEU A 162 8.74 -10.87 -12.78
N THR A 163 10.01 -10.57 -12.99
CA THR A 163 11.00 -11.54 -13.46
C THR A 163 11.29 -12.58 -12.40
N ASP A 164 11.47 -12.18 -11.15
CA ASP A 164 11.64 -13.08 -10.01
C ASP A 164 10.44 -14.00 -9.77
N LEU A 165 9.23 -13.51 -10.05
CA LEU A 165 7.98 -14.28 -10.00
C LEU A 165 7.79 -15.19 -11.23
N ALA A 166 8.70 -15.20 -12.19
CA ALA A 166 8.57 -15.90 -13.47
C ALA A 166 7.24 -15.59 -14.20
N CYS A 167 6.77 -14.35 -14.09
CA CYS A 167 5.51 -13.91 -14.68
C CYS A 167 5.61 -13.91 -16.22
N LEU A 168 4.87 -14.80 -16.87
CA LEU A 168 4.79 -14.87 -18.34
C LEU A 168 3.63 -14.04 -18.89
N ASN A 169 2.51 -13.99 -18.16
CA ASN A 169 1.32 -13.21 -18.48
C ASN A 169 0.74 -12.58 -17.22
N PHE A 170 0.12 -11.42 -17.37
CA PHE A 170 -0.65 -10.82 -16.29
C PHE A 170 -1.98 -11.52 -16.08
N SER A 171 -2.36 -11.68 -14.82
CA SER A 171 -3.66 -12.22 -14.41
C SER A 171 -4.66 -11.13 -14.00
N ALA A 172 -4.19 -9.93 -13.70
CA ALA A 172 -5.07 -8.77 -13.52
C ALA A 172 -5.64 -8.35 -14.90
N ASP A 173 -6.89 -7.88 -14.92
CA ASP A 173 -7.61 -7.58 -16.17
C ASP A 173 -6.97 -6.40 -16.94
N LEU A 174 -6.43 -5.42 -16.22
CA LEU A 174 -5.69 -4.28 -16.79
C LEU A 174 -4.41 -4.05 -16.00
N VAL A 175 -3.27 -4.20 -16.66
CA VAL A 175 -1.96 -3.75 -16.13
C VAL A 175 -1.44 -2.65 -17.03
N MET A 176 -1.21 -1.46 -16.47
CA MET A 176 -0.76 -0.29 -17.22
C MET A 176 0.56 0.24 -16.68
N GLN A 177 1.51 0.49 -17.60
CA GLN A 177 2.79 1.15 -17.33
C GLN A 177 2.76 2.56 -17.94
N SER A 178 3.20 3.55 -17.19
CA SER A 178 3.37 4.92 -17.68
C SER A 178 4.78 5.46 -17.49
N PHE A 179 5.04 6.62 -18.09
CA PHE A 179 6.32 7.33 -18.04
C PHE A 179 6.11 8.80 -17.66
N CYS A 180 5.15 9.08 -16.78
CA CYS A 180 4.71 10.43 -16.47
C CYS A 180 5.67 11.26 -15.61
N HIS A 181 6.57 10.64 -14.84
CA HIS A 181 7.49 11.35 -13.94
C HIS A 181 8.81 11.74 -14.62
N THR A 182 9.26 10.94 -15.60
CA THR A 182 10.58 11.11 -16.23
C THR A 182 10.51 11.56 -17.69
N SER A 183 9.30 11.86 -18.21
CA SER A 183 9.14 12.20 -19.63
C SER A 183 9.77 13.52 -20.03
N ALA A 184 9.74 14.54 -19.15
CA ALA A 184 10.21 15.88 -19.49
C ALA A 184 11.74 16.05 -19.38
N TYR A 185 12.34 15.42 -18.38
CA TYR A 185 13.79 15.55 -18.09
C TYR A 185 14.39 14.18 -17.73
N PRO A 186 14.41 13.21 -18.68
CA PRO A 186 14.90 11.87 -18.42
C PRO A 186 16.41 11.86 -18.20
N LYS A 187 16.86 11.11 -17.22
CA LYS A 187 18.26 10.71 -17.04
C LYS A 187 18.57 9.54 -17.99
N PRO A 188 19.85 9.20 -18.25
CA PRO A 188 20.19 8.06 -19.10
C PRO A 188 19.54 6.74 -18.69
N VAL A 189 19.38 6.51 -17.40
CA VAL A 189 18.68 5.33 -16.87
C VAL A 189 17.21 5.34 -17.22
N ASP A 190 16.57 6.50 -17.22
CA ASP A 190 15.15 6.66 -17.55
C ASP A 190 14.92 6.42 -19.04
N VAL A 191 15.81 6.93 -19.91
CA VAL A 191 15.75 6.67 -21.36
C VAL A 191 15.80 5.17 -21.61
N LYS A 192 16.71 4.43 -20.96
CA LYS A 192 16.78 2.98 -21.09
C LYS A 192 15.48 2.30 -20.61
N LEU A 193 14.85 2.80 -19.57
CA LEU A 193 13.54 2.29 -19.11
C LEU A 193 12.44 2.60 -20.12
N HIS A 194 12.43 3.80 -20.71
CA HIS A 194 11.48 4.17 -21.76
C HIS A 194 11.56 3.26 -22.99
N GLU A 195 12.75 2.76 -23.30
CA GLU A 195 12.99 1.84 -24.43
C GLU A 195 12.59 0.39 -24.11
N THR A 196 12.85 -0.06 -22.89
CA THR A 196 12.79 -1.50 -22.54
C THR A 196 11.50 -1.93 -21.85
N LEU A 197 10.90 -1.07 -21.03
CA LEU A 197 9.67 -1.42 -20.31
C LEU A 197 8.44 -1.62 -21.19
N PRO A 198 8.20 -0.84 -22.28
CA PRO A 198 7.02 -1.04 -23.11
C PRO A 198 6.93 -2.44 -23.69
N GLU A 199 8.02 -2.96 -24.22
CA GLU A 199 8.07 -4.32 -24.76
C GLU A 199 7.88 -5.38 -23.67
N PHE A 200 8.50 -5.19 -22.52
CA PHE A 200 8.36 -6.09 -21.38
C PHE A 200 6.91 -6.22 -20.91
N ILE A 201 6.19 -5.11 -20.82
CA ILE A 201 4.79 -5.04 -20.40
C ILE A 201 3.88 -5.62 -21.47
N SER A 202 4.03 -5.19 -22.75
CA SER A 202 3.19 -5.63 -23.86
C SER A 202 3.29 -7.13 -24.14
N ARG A 203 4.47 -7.73 -24.00
CA ARG A 203 4.66 -9.18 -24.12
C ARG A 203 3.89 -9.98 -23.05
N ARG A 204 3.43 -9.34 -21.98
CA ARG A 204 2.64 -9.94 -20.90
C ARG A 204 1.16 -9.55 -20.95
N ASN A 205 0.70 -9.05 -22.10
CA ASN A 205 -0.67 -8.55 -22.31
C ASN A 205 -1.02 -7.31 -21.47
N GLY A 206 -0.02 -6.52 -21.07
CA GLY A 206 -0.24 -5.22 -20.44
C GLY A 206 -0.23 -4.08 -21.46
N VAL A 207 -0.63 -2.91 -21.01
CA VAL A 207 -0.64 -1.66 -21.76
C VAL A 207 0.53 -0.79 -21.31
N ALA A 208 1.36 -0.34 -22.26
CA ALA A 208 2.41 0.64 -21.98
C ALA A 208 2.09 1.95 -22.70
N LEU A 209 2.02 3.02 -21.91
CA LEU A 209 1.96 4.38 -22.44
C LEU A 209 3.36 4.80 -22.92
N LYS A 210 3.41 5.86 -23.71
CA LYS A 210 4.68 6.48 -24.14
C LYS A 210 5.02 7.67 -23.23
N PRO A 211 6.29 8.07 -23.14
CA PRO A 211 6.65 9.36 -22.55
C PRO A 211 5.87 10.49 -23.24
N GLY A 212 5.15 11.29 -22.45
CA GLY A 212 4.30 12.36 -22.96
C GLY A 212 2.82 12.03 -23.15
N ASP A 213 2.41 10.77 -23.05
CA ASP A 213 0.98 10.38 -23.17
C ASP A 213 0.13 10.85 -21.97
N GLY A 214 0.76 11.40 -20.94
CA GLY A 214 0.08 11.97 -19.78
C GLY A 214 0.25 11.17 -18.50
N ILE A 215 -0.50 11.59 -17.49
CA ILE A 215 -0.43 11.04 -16.13
C ILE A 215 -1.21 9.72 -16.04
N ILE A 216 -0.59 8.69 -15.49
CA ILE A 216 -1.21 7.36 -15.37
C ILE A 216 -2.59 7.39 -14.68
N HIS A 217 -2.76 8.21 -13.64
CA HIS A 217 -4.00 8.30 -12.89
C HIS A 217 -5.18 8.74 -13.75
N SER A 218 -4.93 9.66 -14.69
CA SER A 218 -5.95 10.11 -15.64
C SER A 218 -6.40 8.98 -16.58
N TRP A 219 -5.50 8.07 -16.94
CA TRP A 219 -5.83 6.90 -17.75
C TRP A 219 -6.56 5.83 -16.94
N LEU A 220 -6.00 5.43 -15.78
CA LEU A 220 -6.58 4.38 -14.94
C LEU A 220 -8.00 4.73 -14.51
N ASN A 221 -8.25 5.97 -14.09
CA ASN A 221 -9.57 6.38 -13.61
C ASN A 221 -10.64 6.45 -14.71
N ARG A 222 -10.24 6.47 -15.99
CA ARG A 222 -11.16 6.34 -17.14
C ARG A 222 -11.42 4.90 -17.55
N MET A 223 -10.57 3.96 -17.11
CA MET A 223 -10.60 2.55 -17.53
C MET A 223 -11.03 1.59 -16.41
N LEU A 224 -11.03 2.03 -15.16
CA LEU A 224 -11.42 1.18 -14.04
C LEU A 224 -12.90 0.81 -14.12
N ILE A 225 -13.20 -0.40 -13.67
CA ILE A 225 -14.57 -0.86 -13.52
C ILE A 225 -15.05 -0.44 -12.12
N PRO A 226 -16.25 0.19 -11.99
CA PRO A 226 -16.81 0.54 -10.70
C PRO A 226 -16.94 -0.66 -9.74
N ASP A 227 -16.86 -0.40 -8.46
CA ASP A 227 -16.96 -1.41 -7.38
C ASP A 227 -15.91 -2.53 -7.46
N THR A 228 -14.76 -2.26 -8.03
CA THR A 228 -13.63 -3.21 -8.10
C THR A 228 -12.46 -2.76 -7.23
N VAL A 229 -11.51 -3.67 -7.05
CA VAL A 229 -10.27 -3.41 -6.31
C VAL A 229 -9.12 -3.26 -7.29
N GLY A 230 -8.26 -2.28 -7.04
CA GLY A 230 -7.04 -2.06 -7.79
C GLY A 230 -5.85 -1.72 -6.91
N THR A 231 -4.68 -1.63 -7.53
CA THR A 231 -3.43 -1.24 -6.88
C THR A 231 -2.52 -0.49 -7.84
N GLY A 232 -1.51 0.14 -7.30
CA GLY A 232 -0.47 0.78 -8.08
C GLY A 232 0.71 1.21 -7.22
N ALA A 233 1.84 1.37 -7.87
CA ALA A 233 3.11 1.73 -7.25
C ALA A 233 3.29 3.25 -7.08
N ASP A 234 2.18 3.96 -6.90
CA ASP A 234 2.16 5.40 -6.68
C ASP A 234 1.13 5.77 -5.61
N SER A 235 1.47 6.74 -4.77
CA SER A 235 0.59 7.22 -3.69
C SER A 235 -0.72 7.83 -4.20
N HIS A 236 -0.73 8.36 -5.42
CA HIS A 236 -1.92 8.90 -6.10
C HIS A 236 -2.77 7.83 -6.79
N THR A 237 -2.48 6.54 -6.60
CA THR A 237 -3.39 5.47 -7.03
C THR A 237 -4.65 5.50 -6.16
N ARG A 238 -5.64 6.32 -6.55
CA ARG A 238 -6.88 6.61 -5.81
C ARG A 238 -8.08 6.45 -6.72
N PHE A 239 -8.83 5.38 -6.54
CA PHE A 239 -9.98 5.06 -7.40
C PHE A 239 -11.28 5.57 -6.80
N PRO A 240 -11.94 6.57 -7.41
CA PRO A 240 -13.13 7.19 -6.83
C PRO A 240 -14.39 6.31 -6.89
N LEU A 241 -14.45 5.40 -7.88
CA LEU A 241 -15.61 4.53 -8.13
C LEU A 241 -15.36 3.09 -7.67
N GLY A 242 -14.22 2.82 -7.08
CA GLY A 242 -13.80 1.53 -6.57
C GLY A 242 -12.94 1.70 -5.33
N ILE A 243 -12.05 0.76 -5.11
CA ILE A 243 -11.06 0.81 -4.04
C ILE A 243 -9.67 0.59 -4.62
N SER A 244 -8.71 1.36 -4.16
CA SER A 244 -7.30 1.13 -4.48
C SER A 244 -6.41 1.14 -3.25
N PHE A 245 -5.44 0.26 -3.27
CA PHE A 245 -4.42 0.16 -2.23
C PHE A 245 -3.06 0.42 -2.86
N PRO A 246 -2.46 1.62 -2.67
CA PRO A 246 -1.09 1.86 -3.09
C PRO A 246 -0.14 0.85 -2.43
N GLY A 247 0.74 0.25 -3.21
CA GLY A 247 1.66 -0.78 -2.75
C GLY A 247 3.10 -0.54 -3.16
N GLY A 248 4.04 -1.24 -2.53
CA GLY A 248 5.41 -1.35 -3.02
C GLY A 248 5.50 -2.14 -4.33
N SER A 249 6.63 -2.04 -5.00
CA SER A 249 6.85 -2.70 -6.29
C SER A 249 6.61 -4.22 -6.26
N GLY A 250 6.97 -4.89 -5.16
CA GLY A 250 6.78 -6.32 -4.98
C GLY A 250 5.30 -6.72 -4.94
N LEU A 251 4.50 -6.03 -4.12
CA LEU A 251 3.08 -6.30 -4.00
C LEU A 251 2.32 -5.95 -5.29
N VAL A 252 2.72 -4.86 -5.97
CA VAL A 252 2.16 -4.46 -7.27
C VAL A 252 2.49 -5.49 -8.34
N ALA A 253 3.73 -5.99 -8.39
CA ALA A 253 4.13 -7.07 -9.28
C ALA A 253 3.37 -8.36 -9.00
N PHE A 254 3.20 -8.72 -7.72
CA PHE A 254 2.42 -9.88 -7.31
C PHE A 254 0.95 -9.76 -7.76
N ALA A 255 0.34 -8.59 -7.55
CA ALA A 255 -1.02 -8.32 -8.00
C ALA A 255 -1.17 -8.41 -9.53
N ALA A 256 -0.22 -7.87 -10.29
CA ALA A 256 -0.21 -7.99 -11.75
C ALA A 256 -0.09 -9.45 -12.21
N ALA A 257 0.82 -10.21 -11.60
CA ALA A 257 1.08 -11.60 -11.97
C ALA A 257 -0.03 -12.57 -11.58
N THR A 258 -0.66 -12.38 -10.43
CA THR A 258 -1.61 -13.34 -9.83
C THR A 258 -3.07 -12.90 -9.90
N GLY A 259 -3.32 -11.61 -10.13
CA GLY A 259 -4.67 -11.03 -10.09
C GLY A 259 -5.25 -10.90 -8.68
N ILE A 260 -4.44 -11.04 -7.63
CA ILE A 260 -4.86 -10.89 -6.23
C ILE A 260 -3.89 -9.99 -5.45
N MET A 261 -4.39 -9.32 -4.42
CA MET A 261 -3.60 -8.47 -3.53
C MET A 261 -3.82 -8.85 -2.07
N PRO A 262 -2.92 -9.64 -1.47
CA PRO A 262 -3.01 -9.97 -0.06
C PRO A 262 -2.87 -8.74 0.83
N LEU A 263 -3.80 -8.55 1.76
CA LEU A 263 -3.79 -7.44 2.71
C LEU A 263 -4.56 -7.76 3.99
N ASP A 264 -4.26 -7.04 5.05
CA ASP A 264 -5.14 -6.93 6.20
C ASP A 264 -6.11 -5.77 5.96
N MET A 265 -7.43 -6.04 6.02
CA MET A 265 -8.45 -5.03 5.73
C MET A 265 -8.28 -3.80 6.62
N PRO A 266 -8.05 -2.60 6.06
CA PRO A 266 -7.96 -1.38 6.85
C PRO A 266 -9.30 -0.95 7.45
N GLU A 267 -9.24 -0.12 8.50
CA GLU A 267 -10.41 0.65 8.94
C GLU A 267 -10.80 1.69 7.89
N SER A 268 -12.05 2.18 7.97
CA SER A 268 -12.52 3.28 7.14
C SER A 268 -12.76 4.54 7.96
N VAL A 269 -12.56 5.70 7.32
CA VAL A 269 -13.02 7.00 7.78
C VAL A 269 -14.10 7.49 6.82
N LEU A 270 -15.29 7.74 7.33
CA LEU A 270 -16.37 8.32 6.55
C LEU A 270 -16.29 9.84 6.61
N VAL A 271 -16.22 10.48 5.44
CA VAL A 271 -16.42 11.91 5.26
C VAL A 271 -17.79 12.12 4.61
N ARG A 272 -18.71 12.72 5.36
CA ARG A 272 -20.08 12.99 4.89
C ARG A 272 -20.25 14.48 4.64
N PHE A 273 -20.53 14.84 3.40
CA PHE A 273 -21.01 16.18 3.06
C PHE A 273 -22.52 16.27 3.22
N THR A 274 -23.02 17.36 3.77
CA THR A 274 -24.45 17.59 3.98
C THR A 274 -24.83 18.96 3.43
N GLY A 275 -26.05 19.06 2.90
CA GLY A 275 -26.54 20.27 2.24
C GLY A 275 -26.10 20.36 0.78
N GLU A 276 -26.14 21.54 0.23
CA GLU A 276 -25.81 21.82 -1.17
C GLU A 276 -24.55 22.69 -1.29
N MET A 277 -23.81 22.47 -2.37
CA MET A 277 -22.63 23.28 -2.68
C MET A 277 -23.05 24.70 -3.01
N GLN A 278 -22.54 25.66 -2.25
CA GLN A 278 -22.86 27.07 -2.42
C GLN A 278 -22.27 27.62 -3.72
N GLN A 279 -22.91 28.66 -4.27
CA GLN A 279 -22.38 29.36 -5.45
C GLN A 279 -20.97 29.91 -5.15
N GLY A 280 -20.06 29.72 -6.08
CA GLY A 280 -18.66 30.14 -5.95
C GLY A 280 -17.74 29.13 -5.25
N ILE A 281 -18.30 28.08 -4.67
CA ILE A 281 -17.48 26.97 -4.12
C ILE A 281 -17.07 26.04 -5.27
N THR A 282 -15.80 25.72 -5.33
CA THR A 282 -15.21 24.83 -6.33
C THR A 282 -14.89 23.47 -5.70
N LEU A 283 -14.59 22.49 -6.56
CA LEU A 283 -14.14 21.18 -6.09
C LEU A 283 -12.87 21.28 -5.24
N ARG A 284 -11.97 22.20 -5.57
CA ARG A 284 -10.74 22.45 -4.80
C ARG A 284 -11.04 22.88 -3.35
N ASP A 285 -12.09 23.64 -3.14
CA ASP A 285 -12.53 24.02 -1.80
C ASP A 285 -13.01 22.82 -1.01
N LEU A 286 -13.73 21.88 -1.64
CA LEU A 286 -14.13 20.62 -1.01
C LEU A 286 -12.93 19.77 -0.61
N VAL A 287 -11.92 19.65 -1.50
CA VAL A 287 -10.67 18.96 -1.20
C VAL A 287 -10.02 19.50 0.07
N HIS A 288 -9.94 20.83 0.20
CA HIS A 288 -9.31 21.48 1.35
C HIS A 288 -10.21 21.50 2.59
N ALA A 289 -11.53 21.43 2.43
CA ALA A 289 -12.46 21.41 3.56
C ALA A 289 -12.28 20.17 4.44
N ILE A 290 -11.97 19.02 3.85
CA ILE A 290 -11.79 17.73 4.57
C ILE A 290 -10.67 17.86 5.63
N PRO A 291 -9.41 18.12 5.27
CA PRO A 291 -8.33 18.24 6.25
C PRO A 291 -8.52 19.44 7.19
N LEU A 292 -9.10 20.54 6.71
CA LEU A 292 -9.39 21.69 7.55
C LEU A 292 -10.39 21.35 8.64
N TYR A 293 -11.46 20.62 8.31
CA TYR A 293 -12.44 20.16 9.28
C TYR A 293 -11.83 19.19 10.28
N ALA A 294 -11.10 18.18 9.80
CA ALA A 294 -10.40 17.23 10.66
C ALA A 294 -9.43 17.92 11.62
N ARG A 295 -8.72 18.95 11.16
CA ARG A 295 -7.85 19.78 12.00
C ARG A 295 -8.62 20.54 13.08
N LYS A 296 -9.75 21.17 12.73
CA LYS A 296 -10.62 21.88 13.69
C LYS A 296 -11.17 20.94 14.76
N GLN A 297 -11.37 19.66 14.43
CA GLN A 297 -11.83 18.62 15.37
C GLN A 297 -10.68 17.95 16.16
N GLY A 298 -9.43 18.38 16.00
CA GLY A 298 -8.28 17.73 16.63
C GLY A 298 -7.91 16.34 16.08
N LEU A 299 -8.51 15.93 14.95
CA LEU A 299 -8.28 14.63 14.31
C LEU A 299 -7.09 14.63 13.34
N LEU A 300 -6.56 15.80 13.06
CA LEU A 300 -5.39 16.03 12.21
C LEU A 300 -4.54 17.16 12.79
N THR A 301 -3.25 16.90 13.02
CA THR A 301 -2.30 17.92 13.48
C THR A 301 -1.20 18.13 12.45
N VAL A 302 -0.67 19.35 12.37
CA VAL A 302 0.48 19.70 11.52
C VAL A 302 1.77 19.85 12.31
N GLU A 303 1.72 19.72 13.63
CA GLU A 303 2.86 19.83 14.53
C GLU A 303 3.87 18.71 14.35
N LYS A 304 5.16 18.98 14.62
CA LYS A 304 6.23 17.98 14.43
C LYS A 304 6.20 16.86 15.47
N LYS A 305 5.69 17.13 16.69
CA LYS A 305 5.59 16.15 17.79
C LYS A 305 4.13 15.76 18.02
N ASN A 306 3.92 14.51 18.45
CA ASN A 306 2.59 13.95 18.78
C ASN A 306 1.56 14.12 17.64
N LYS A 307 1.99 13.83 16.40
CA LYS A 307 1.13 13.95 15.22
C LYS A 307 -0.06 12.99 15.31
N ILE A 308 -1.25 13.56 15.12
CA ILE A 308 -2.50 12.83 14.94
C ILE A 308 -2.90 12.96 13.48
N ASN A 309 -3.26 11.83 12.85
CA ASN A 309 -3.83 11.82 11.52
C ASN A 309 -4.85 10.67 11.42
N ILE A 310 -6.13 11.04 11.51
CA ILE A 310 -7.25 10.09 11.44
C ILE A 310 -7.29 9.31 10.12
N PHE A 311 -6.77 9.87 9.03
CA PHE A 311 -6.81 9.26 7.71
C PHE A 311 -5.68 8.25 7.47
N SER A 312 -4.61 8.32 8.27
CA SER A 312 -3.42 7.51 8.03
C SER A 312 -3.68 6.01 8.19
N GLY A 313 -3.38 5.22 7.15
CA GLY A 313 -3.59 3.77 7.14
C GLY A 313 -5.06 3.36 7.07
N ARG A 314 -5.96 4.28 6.73
CA ARG A 314 -7.39 4.04 6.63
C ARG A 314 -7.91 4.29 5.22
N ILE A 315 -9.02 3.61 4.89
CA ILE A 315 -9.76 3.86 3.66
C ILE A 315 -10.60 5.12 3.88
N LEU A 316 -10.55 6.05 2.93
CA LEU A 316 -11.40 7.23 2.93
C LEU A 316 -12.66 6.93 2.13
N GLU A 317 -13.81 6.90 2.79
CA GLU A 317 -15.12 6.79 2.16
C GLU A 317 -15.77 8.18 2.16
N ILE A 318 -16.18 8.67 0.98
CA ILE A 318 -16.76 10.01 0.81
C ILE A 318 -18.19 9.86 0.31
N GLU A 319 -19.15 10.54 0.95
CA GLU A 319 -20.54 10.55 0.55
C GLU A 319 -21.19 11.95 0.61
N GLY A 320 -22.34 12.09 0.01
CA GLY A 320 -23.12 13.35 0.00
C GLY A 320 -22.80 14.25 -1.20
N LEU A 321 -22.04 13.77 -2.18
CA LEU A 321 -21.62 14.53 -3.37
C LEU A 321 -22.14 13.89 -4.66
N GLY A 322 -23.40 13.45 -4.68
CA GLY A 322 -24.00 12.74 -5.83
C GLY A 322 -24.07 13.55 -7.14
N MET A 323 -23.84 14.87 -7.09
CA MET A 323 -23.79 15.74 -8.26
C MET A 323 -22.44 15.70 -9.01
N LEU A 324 -21.39 15.13 -8.42
CA LEU A 324 -20.08 15.10 -9.04
C LEU A 324 -20.06 14.19 -10.29
N LYS A 325 -19.42 14.68 -11.35
CA LYS A 325 -19.04 13.84 -12.48
C LYS A 325 -17.87 12.94 -12.12
N ALA A 326 -17.66 11.86 -12.88
CA ALA A 326 -16.58 10.90 -12.61
C ALA A 326 -15.19 11.57 -12.54
N GLU A 327 -14.89 12.52 -13.42
CA GLU A 327 -13.62 13.26 -13.39
C GLU A 327 -13.48 14.14 -12.15
N GLN A 328 -14.58 14.70 -11.65
CA GLN A 328 -14.57 15.50 -10.42
C GLN A 328 -14.39 14.59 -9.19
N ALA A 329 -15.02 13.42 -9.18
CA ALA A 329 -14.80 12.42 -8.13
C ALA A 329 -13.35 11.92 -8.14
N PHE A 330 -12.75 11.74 -9.31
CA PHE A 330 -11.34 11.42 -9.46
C PHE A 330 -10.45 12.53 -8.89
N GLU A 331 -10.64 13.78 -9.23
CA GLU A 331 -9.85 14.89 -8.69
C GLU A 331 -9.93 14.95 -7.16
N LEU A 332 -11.12 14.75 -6.59
CA LEU A 332 -11.32 14.71 -5.14
C LEU A 332 -10.58 13.52 -4.49
N ALA A 333 -10.68 12.35 -5.09
CA ALA A 333 -10.02 11.14 -4.59
C ALA A 333 -8.50 11.24 -4.69
N ASP A 334 -7.97 11.70 -5.82
CA ASP A 334 -6.55 11.87 -6.07
C ASP A 334 -5.93 12.89 -5.10
N ALA A 335 -6.56 14.04 -4.94
CA ALA A 335 -6.10 15.08 -4.02
C ALA A 335 -6.09 14.64 -2.54
N SER A 336 -6.82 13.58 -2.18
CA SER A 336 -6.84 13.03 -0.83
C SER A 336 -5.47 12.53 -0.36
N VAL A 337 -4.55 12.24 -1.27
CA VAL A 337 -3.18 11.86 -0.95
C VAL A 337 -2.51 12.88 -0.05
N SER A 338 -2.79 14.17 -0.25
CA SER A 338 -2.19 15.27 0.50
C SER A 338 -2.40 15.19 2.02
N TYR A 339 -3.45 14.55 2.50
CA TYR A 339 -3.71 14.38 3.93
C TYR A 339 -3.74 12.94 4.41
N THR A 340 -3.96 11.96 3.55
CA THR A 340 -3.87 10.55 3.92
C THR A 340 -2.42 10.10 4.13
N HIS A 341 -1.44 10.78 3.50
CA HIS A 341 -0.01 10.55 3.66
C HIS A 341 0.71 11.50 4.61
N LEU A 342 0.02 12.46 5.24
CA LEU A 342 0.61 13.43 6.16
C LEU A 342 1.27 12.80 7.40
N ARG A 343 1.97 11.71 7.24
CA ARG A 343 2.76 11.11 8.31
C ARG A 343 4.20 11.52 8.31
N ALA A 344 4.72 12.23 7.39
CA ALA A 344 6.08 12.67 7.58
C ALA A 344 6.69 13.35 6.40
N HIS A 345 7.58 14.22 6.75
CA HIS A 345 8.73 14.65 5.96
C HIS A 345 8.42 15.08 4.54
N GLU A 346 7.55 16.04 4.42
CA GLU A 346 7.88 17.14 3.56
C GLU A 346 8.58 18.18 4.44
N THR A 347 9.83 17.92 4.73
CA THR A 347 10.79 18.99 4.95
C THR A 347 11.24 19.40 3.57
N LEU A 348 10.72 20.51 3.12
CA LEU A 348 11.45 21.38 2.21
C LEU A 348 12.79 21.73 2.83
#